data_6bbe5ece1f98fa4ed664d6601a7620f7
#
_entry.id   6bbe5ece1f98fa4ed664d6601a7620f7
#
_cell.length_a   1.000
_cell.length_b   1.000
_cell.length_c   1.000
_cell.angle_alpha   90.00
_cell.angle_beta   90.00
_cell.angle_gamma   90.00
#
_symmetry.space_group_name_H-M   'P 1'
#
loop_
_entity.id
_entity.type
_entity.pdbx_description
1 polymer ?
#
loop_
_entity_poly.entity_id
_entity_poly.type
_entity_poly.pdbx_seq_one_letter_code
_entity_poly.pdbx_strand_id
1 'polypeptide(L)' 'MIKVLFFGPVAERIGKNALQAAHRPDMRLQNLRDELAAQFPEAFEIVCFAAMNGEHIRDLSIALPDNSEVAFMAKFSGG' A
#
# COMPACT_ATOMS: atom_id res chain seq x y z
N MET A 1 -0.73 13.62 -5.38
CA MET A 1 -0.86 12.82 -4.15
C MET A 1 -1.28 11.41 -4.49
N ILE A 2 -0.82 10.47 -3.72
CA ILE A 2 -1.22 9.07 -3.86
C ILE A 2 -2.25 8.76 -2.79
N LYS A 3 -3.39 8.22 -3.19
CA LYS A 3 -4.40 7.76 -2.25
C LYS A 3 -4.06 6.32 -1.85
N VAL A 4 -3.89 6.09 -0.55
CA VAL A 4 -3.54 4.77 -0.03
C VAL A 4 -4.70 4.23 0.76
N LEU A 5 -5.10 3.00 0.47
CA LEU A 5 -6.19 2.31 1.14
C LEU A 5 -5.65 1.09 1.89
N PHE A 6 -6.23 0.86 3.05
CA PHE A 6 -5.90 -0.31 3.88
C PHE A 6 -7.18 -1.08 4.16
N PHE A 7 -7.09 -2.40 4.16
CA PHE A 7 -8.24 -3.28 4.35
C PHE A 7 -7.98 -4.30 5.46
N GLY A 8 -9.05 -4.69 6.14
CA GLY A 8 -9.03 -5.77 7.11
C GLY A 8 -7.97 -5.61 8.20
N PRO A 9 -7.19 -6.66 8.46
CA PRO A 9 -6.19 -6.63 9.55
C PRO A 9 -5.14 -5.54 9.38
N VAL A 10 -4.81 -5.17 8.16
CA VAL A 10 -3.84 -4.09 7.91
C VAL A 10 -4.41 -2.76 8.42
N ALA A 11 -5.67 -2.47 8.08
CA ALA A 11 -6.33 -1.26 8.55
C ALA A 11 -6.43 -1.23 10.07
N GLU A 12 -6.72 -2.36 10.69
CA GLU A 12 -6.80 -2.46 12.14
C GLU A 12 -5.48 -2.12 12.82
N ARG A 13 -4.37 -2.61 12.28
CA ARG A 13 -3.05 -2.35 12.86
C ARG A 13 -2.61 -0.90 12.68
N ILE A 14 -3.01 -0.28 11.57
CA ILE A 14 -2.67 1.12 11.30
C ILE A 14 -3.57 2.07 12.07
N GLY A 15 -4.84 1.67 12.27
CA GLY A 15 -5.83 2.51 12.92
C GLY A 15 -6.56 3.45 11.99
N LYS A 16 -6.44 3.24 10.69
CA LYS A 16 -7.17 4.02 9.69
C LYS A 16 -7.34 3.21 8.40
N ASN A 17 -8.33 3.59 7.61
CA ASN A 17 -8.65 2.89 6.35
C ASN A 17 -8.00 3.52 5.14
N ALA A 18 -7.56 4.76 5.26
CA ALA A 18 -7.00 5.49 4.13
C ALA A 18 -6.08 6.59 4.60
N LEU A 19 -5.12 6.94 3.75
CA LEU A 19 -4.30 8.12 3.95
C LEU A 19 -3.85 8.63 2.58
N GLN A 20 -3.22 9.80 2.56
CA GLN A 20 -2.62 10.34 1.36
C GLN A 20 -1.11 10.41 1.54
N ALA A 21 -0.40 10.04 0.48
CA ALA A 21 1.06 10.11 0.46
C ALA A 21 1.52 11.04 -0.65
N ALA A 22 2.64 11.71 -0.43
CA ALA A 22 3.21 12.59 -1.43
C ALA A 22 3.75 11.79 -2.60
N HIS A 23 3.52 12.30 -3.80
CA HIS A 23 4.10 11.75 -5.02
C HIS A 23 5.39 12.50 -5.35
N ARG A 24 6.39 11.77 -5.83
CA ARG A 24 7.63 12.34 -6.32
C ARG A 24 7.89 11.85 -7.75
N PRO A 25 8.61 12.63 -8.58
CA PRO A 25 9.04 12.15 -9.89
C PRO A 25 9.82 10.83 -9.75
N ASP A 26 9.60 9.93 -10.69
CA ASP A 26 10.28 8.62 -10.73
C ASP A 26 9.96 7.70 -9.54
N MET A 27 8.91 8.01 -8.79
CA MET A 27 8.49 7.18 -7.69
C MET A 27 7.99 5.82 -8.20
N ARG A 28 8.38 4.76 -7.50
CA ARG A 28 7.93 3.40 -7.79
C ARG A 28 7.03 2.92 -6.65
N LEU A 29 6.21 1.92 -6.94
CA LEU A 29 5.32 1.36 -5.92
C LEU A 29 6.12 0.86 -4.71
N GLN A 30 7.29 0.30 -4.93
CA GLN A 30 8.15 -0.17 -3.85
C GLN A 30 8.60 0.98 -2.93
N ASN A 31 8.83 2.17 -3.47
CA ASN A 31 9.18 3.33 -2.65
C ASN A 31 8.07 3.65 -1.66
N LEU A 32 6.83 3.66 -2.13
CA LEU A 32 5.68 3.91 -1.27
C LEU A 32 5.57 2.84 -0.19
N ARG A 33 5.70 1.57 -0.57
CA ARG A 33 5.63 0.47 0.38
C ARG A 33 6.70 0.59 1.46
N ASP A 34 7.92 0.88 1.06
CA ASP A 34 9.03 0.99 2.00
C ASP A 34 8.82 2.14 2.98
N GLU A 35 8.33 3.29 2.50
CA GLU A 35 8.05 4.43 3.36
C GLU A 35 6.94 4.13 4.36
N LEU A 36 5.89 3.47 3.92
CA LEU A 36 4.79 3.11 4.80
C LEU A 36 5.20 2.00 5.78
N ALA A 37 6.04 1.08 5.35
CA ALA A 37 6.55 0.04 6.24
C ALA A 37 7.42 0.65 7.35
N ALA A 38 8.13 1.71 7.06
CA ALA A 38 8.90 2.44 8.06
C ALA A 38 8.01 3.14 9.09
N GLN A 39 6.85 3.66 8.64
CA GLN A 39 5.90 4.32 9.53
C GLN A 39 5.05 3.34 10.32
N PHE A 40 4.68 2.23 9.71
CA PHE A 40 3.75 1.24 10.28
C PHE A 40 4.35 -0.16 10.19
N PRO A 41 5.46 -0.41 10.87
CA PRO A 41 6.16 -1.70 10.73
C PRO A 41 5.29 -2.89 11.11
N GLU A 42 4.47 -2.76 12.15
CA GLU A 42 3.62 -3.87 12.59
C GLU A 42 2.56 -4.22 11.56
N ALA A 43 1.98 -3.21 10.90
CA ALA A 43 0.99 -3.45 9.87
C ALA A 43 1.60 -4.10 8.64
N PHE A 44 2.80 -3.66 8.26
CA PHE A 44 3.43 -4.16 7.05
C PHE A 44 4.08 -5.53 7.22
N GLU A 45 4.15 -6.04 8.44
CA GLU A 45 4.53 -7.46 8.67
C GLU A 45 3.52 -8.41 8.03
N ILE A 46 2.26 -8.01 7.94
CA ILE A 46 1.20 -8.87 7.40
C ILE A 46 0.75 -8.47 6.01
N VAL A 47 1.31 -7.42 5.42
CA VAL A 47 0.96 -7.03 4.06
C VAL A 47 1.53 -8.05 3.08
N CYS A 48 0.67 -8.66 2.30
CA CYS A 48 1.04 -9.67 1.30
C CYS A 48 0.71 -9.23 -0.12
N PHE A 49 -0.23 -8.30 -0.28
CA PHE A 49 -0.73 -7.92 -1.59
C PHE A 49 -0.79 -6.40 -1.71
N ALA A 50 -0.56 -5.93 -2.94
CA ALA A 50 -0.78 -4.55 -3.31
C ALA A 50 -1.61 -4.50 -4.57
N ALA A 51 -2.51 -3.52 -4.65
CA ALA A 51 -3.27 -3.25 -5.87
C ALA A 51 -3.09 -1.79 -6.23
N MET A 52 -3.01 -1.50 -7.52
CA MET A 52 -2.89 -0.12 -8.01
C MET A 52 -4.00 0.12 -9.01
N ASN A 53 -4.82 1.12 -8.72
CA ASN A 53 -5.97 1.47 -9.55
C ASN A 53 -6.87 0.26 -9.86
N GLY A 54 -7.07 -0.58 -8.84
CA GLY A 54 -7.93 -1.76 -8.95
C GLY A 54 -7.27 -3.01 -9.50
N GLU A 55 -6.00 -2.93 -9.88
CA GLU A 55 -5.26 -4.08 -10.40
C GLU A 55 -4.28 -4.63 -9.37
N HIS A 56 -4.31 -5.93 -9.17
CA HIS A 56 -3.35 -6.61 -8.31
C HIS A 56 -1.94 -6.53 -8.94
N ILE A 57 -0.98 -6.04 -8.16
CA ILE A 57 0.38 -5.80 -8.64
C ILE A 57 1.34 -6.72 -7.90
N ARG A 58 2.10 -7.50 -8.65
CA ARG A 58 3.15 -8.36 -8.08
C ARG A 58 4.53 -7.73 -8.15
N ASP A 59 4.79 -6.99 -9.23
CA ASP A 59 6.07 -6.34 -9.45
C ASP A 59 6.03 -4.92 -8.88
N LEU A 60 6.64 -4.73 -7.72
CA LEU A 60 6.62 -3.44 -7.05
C LEU A 60 7.61 -2.44 -7.64
N SER A 61 8.40 -2.87 -8.62
CA SER A 61 9.34 -1.96 -9.30
C SER A 61 8.68 -1.08 -10.36
N ILE A 62 7.39 -1.25 -10.58
CA ILE A 62 6.66 -0.46 -11.57
C ILE A 62 6.55 1.00 -11.13
N ALA A 63 6.46 1.88 -12.13
CA ALA A 63 6.26 3.29 -11.88
C ALA A 63 4.93 3.54 -11.16
N LEU A 64 4.93 4.52 -10.26
CA LEU A 64 3.75 4.94 -9.52
C LEU A 64 3.37 6.34 -9.99
N PRO A 65 2.41 6.46 -10.91
CA PRO A 65 1.99 7.78 -11.38
C PRO A 65 1.31 8.60 -10.29
N ASP A 66 1.39 9.92 -10.44
CA ASP A 66 0.66 10.81 -9.55
C ASP A 66 -0.86 10.52 -9.64
N ASN A 67 -1.54 10.75 -8.55
CA ASN A 67 -2.98 10.51 -8.41
C ASN A 67 -3.40 9.04 -8.53
N SER A 68 -2.46 8.11 -8.36
CA SER A 68 -2.79 6.69 -8.28
C SER A 68 -3.47 6.36 -6.96
N GLU A 69 -4.27 5.29 -6.98
CA GLU A 69 -4.87 4.71 -5.79
C GLU A 69 -4.19 3.36 -5.54
N VAL A 70 -3.60 3.21 -4.36
CA VAL A 70 -2.89 1.99 -3.99
C VAL A 70 -3.54 1.38 -2.77
N ALA A 71 -3.81 0.09 -2.82
CA ALA A 71 -4.38 -0.66 -1.69
C ALA A 71 -3.36 -1.68 -1.20
N PHE A 72 -3.25 -1.80 0.11
CA PHE A 72 -2.43 -2.83 0.75
C PHE A 72 -3.31 -3.76 1.56
N MET A 73 -3.09 -5.05 1.40
CA MET A 73 -3.95 -6.09 1.95
C MET A 73 -3.12 -7.21 2.55
N ALA A 74 -3.67 -7.84 3.57
CA ALA A 74 -3.11 -9.04 4.14
C ALA A 74 -3.68 -10.26 3.42
N LYS A 75 -3.00 -11.38 3.57
CA LYS A 75 -3.52 -12.65 3.08
C LYS A 75 -4.72 -13.04 3.93
N PHE A 76 -5.82 -13.36 3.28
CA PHE A 76 -6.99 -13.87 3.98
C PHE A 76 -6.78 -15.32 4.30
N SER A 77 -6.74 -15.63 5.58
CA SER A 77 -6.60 -17.00 6.00
C SER A 77 -7.94 -17.69 5.99
N GLY A 78 -8.00 -18.75 5.26
CA GLY A 78 -9.00 -19.76 5.46
C GLY A 78 -10.44 -19.40 5.21
N GLY A 79 -10.59 -18.46 4.48
CA GLY A 79 -11.94 -18.16 4.10
C GLY A 79 -12.67 -17.41 5.11
#